data_5d68cab5580041fae9a7a323abfb89bd
#
_entry.id   5d68cab5580041fae9a7a323abfb89bd
#
_cell.length_a   1.000
_cell.length_b   1.000
_cell.length_c   1.000
_cell.angle_alpha   90.00
_cell.angle_beta   90.00
_cell.angle_gamma   90.00
#
_symmetry.space_group_name_H-M   'P 1'
#
loop_
_entity.id
_entity.type
_entity.pdbx_description
1 polymer ?
#
loop_
_entity_poly.entity_id
_entity_poly.type
_entity_poly.pdbx_seq_one_letter_code
_entity_poly.pdbx_strand_id
1 'polypeptide(L)'
;GILMLTFGGLTAWAQRSFGRVMACGLAVEIGALLIQAGLGTVLSIEAIAIGIGARAISFGLLALGVSLLRQEFGSDEFDALRGAGRRLVWAPLAIGIGGLSLAGLPGTIGFVSRWMSIRSLALGDQELMMLSILASASVGIAVVRGLGALLEASPTPTPEDAPATLEMEAASRLETLRQLIGDIWARLKARALHLSVIAPAVTIVWMGIAPHTLALLAQSIANGYTFYR
;
A
#
# COMPACT_ATOMS: atom_id res chain seq x y z
N GLY A 1 -21.74 4.32 2.20
CA GLY A 1 -20.57 4.76 1.42
C GLY A 1 -20.08 6.14 1.84
N ILE A 2 -20.96 7.14 1.81
CA ILE A 2 -20.62 8.56 2.08
C ILE A 2 -19.98 8.73 3.47
N LEU A 3 -20.57 8.16 4.52
CA LEU A 3 -20.02 8.23 5.87
C LEU A 3 -18.60 7.64 5.95
N MET A 4 -18.37 6.48 5.35
CA MET A 4 -17.05 5.84 5.35
C MET A 4 -16.01 6.68 4.60
N LEU A 5 -16.40 7.25 3.45
CA LEU A 5 -15.57 8.12 2.65
C LEU A 5 -15.18 9.39 3.44
N THR A 6 -16.18 10.04 4.07
CA THR A 6 -15.98 11.28 4.83
C THR A 6 -15.12 11.05 6.08
N PHE A 7 -15.47 10.09 6.93
CA PHE A 7 -14.73 9.80 8.15
C PHE A 7 -13.32 9.29 7.85
N GLY A 8 -13.18 8.35 6.90
CA GLY A 8 -11.88 7.85 6.48
C GLY A 8 -10.98 8.98 5.96
N GLY A 9 -11.53 9.84 5.10
CA GLY A 9 -10.80 10.99 4.54
C GLY A 9 -10.42 12.03 5.61
N LEU A 10 -11.38 12.46 6.44
CA LEU A 10 -11.13 13.47 7.48
C LEU A 10 -10.12 13.01 8.53
N THR A 11 -10.09 11.72 8.84
CA THR A 11 -9.19 11.21 9.88
C THR A 11 -7.83 10.79 9.35
N ALA A 12 -7.70 10.45 8.06
CA ALA A 12 -6.48 9.92 7.46
C ALA A 12 -5.27 10.85 7.64
N TRP A 13 -5.43 12.13 7.32
CA TRP A 13 -4.32 13.11 7.38
C TRP A 13 -3.80 13.36 8.79
N ALA A 14 -4.63 13.14 9.83
CA ALA A 14 -4.26 13.34 11.22
C ALA A 14 -3.53 12.15 11.84
N GLN A 15 -3.53 10.99 11.16
CA GLN A 15 -2.91 9.78 11.69
C GLN A 15 -1.38 9.87 11.70
N ARG A 16 -0.77 9.25 12.73
CA ARG A 16 0.68 9.20 12.93
C ARG A 16 1.22 7.77 12.94
N SER A 17 0.48 6.81 12.40
CA SER A 17 0.84 5.41 12.33
C SER A 17 0.42 4.85 10.97
N PHE A 18 1.28 4.10 10.32
CA PHE A 18 0.99 3.49 9.02
C PHE A 18 -0.20 2.54 9.06
N GLY A 19 -0.36 1.76 10.13
CA GLY A 19 -1.52 0.89 10.30
C GLY A 19 -2.84 1.65 10.37
N ARG A 20 -2.87 2.80 11.06
CA ARG A 20 -4.06 3.66 11.13
C ARG A 20 -4.34 4.35 9.78
N VAL A 21 -3.30 4.82 9.10
CA VAL A 21 -3.45 5.36 7.72
C VAL A 21 -4.03 4.31 6.79
N MET A 22 -3.53 3.07 6.88
CA MET A 22 -4.05 1.94 6.09
C MET A 22 -5.52 1.67 6.39
N ALA A 23 -5.93 1.68 7.67
CA ALA A 23 -7.33 1.50 8.07
C ALA A 23 -8.25 2.61 7.54
N CYS A 24 -7.80 3.88 7.64
CA CYS A 24 -8.52 5.02 7.07
C CYS A 24 -8.61 4.91 5.53
N GLY A 25 -7.53 4.54 4.88
CA GLY A 25 -7.51 4.28 3.43
C GLY A 25 -8.49 3.18 3.02
N LEU A 26 -8.56 2.09 3.80
CA LEU A 26 -9.52 1.01 3.56
C LEU A 26 -10.97 1.51 3.69
N ALA A 27 -11.26 2.32 4.70
CA ALA A 27 -12.59 2.92 4.86
C ALA A 27 -12.96 3.82 3.67
N VAL A 28 -12.03 4.66 3.19
CA VAL A 28 -12.21 5.50 2.00
C VAL A 28 -12.50 4.65 0.77
N GLU A 29 -11.74 3.57 0.56
CA GLU A 29 -11.89 2.72 -0.62
C GLU A 29 -13.19 1.90 -0.60
N ILE A 30 -13.56 1.34 0.55
CA ILE A 30 -14.86 0.65 0.70
C ILE A 30 -16.01 1.66 0.53
N GLY A 31 -15.89 2.86 1.10
CA GLY A 31 -16.86 3.92 0.92
C GLY A 31 -17.09 4.27 -0.55
N ALA A 32 -15.99 4.42 -1.31
CA ALA A 32 -16.02 4.68 -2.74
C ALA A 32 -16.67 3.53 -3.53
N LEU A 33 -16.35 2.27 -3.21
CA LEU A 33 -16.98 1.09 -3.84
C LEU A 33 -18.48 1.04 -3.60
N LEU A 34 -18.93 1.32 -2.39
CA LEU A 34 -20.36 1.34 -2.04
C LEU A 34 -21.10 2.45 -2.80
N ILE A 35 -20.49 3.62 -2.98
CA ILE A 35 -21.06 4.69 -3.79
C ILE A 35 -21.18 4.26 -5.25
N GLN A 36 -20.11 3.69 -5.82
CA GLN A 36 -20.12 3.17 -7.20
C GLN A 36 -21.20 2.09 -7.38
N ALA A 37 -21.34 1.18 -6.43
CA ALA A 37 -22.38 0.14 -6.46
C ALA A 37 -23.79 0.76 -6.44
N GLY A 38 -23.99 1.84 -5.67
CA GLY A 38 -25.26 2.57 -5.61
C GLY A 38 -25.63 3.29 -6.91
N LEU A 39 -24.66 3.70 -7.74
CA LEU A 39 -24.91 4.32 -9.04
C LEU A 39 -25.48 3.34 -10.08
N GLY A 40 -25.11 2.07 -10.04
CA GLY A 40 -25.63 1.01 -10.89
C GLY A 40 -25.38 1.20 -12.40
N THR A 41 -24.50 2.13 -12.82
CA THR A 41 -24.20 2.37 -14.23
C THR A 41 -23.14 1.38 -14.73
N VAL A 42 -23.10 1.13 -16.04
CA VAL A 42 -22.08 0.27 -16.66
C VAL A 42 -20.67 0.74 -16.30
N LEU A 43 -20.44 2.06 -16.36
CA LEU A 43 -19.14 2.65 -16.02
C LEU A 43 -18.77 2.44 -14.55
N SER A 44 -19.75 2.48 -13.63
CA SER A 44 -19.50 2.22 -12.21
C SER A 44 -19.19 0.73 -11.94
N ILE A 45 -19.83 -0.18 -12.64
CA ILE A 45 -19.55 -1.62 -12.56
C ILE A 45 -18.13 -1.93 -13.05
N GLU A 46 -17.72 -1.36 -14.18
CA GLU A 46 -16.35 -1.48 -14.68
C GLU A 46 -15.33 -0.91 -13.68
N ALA A 47 -15.62 0.27 -13.11
CA ALA A 47 -14.76 0.88 -12.08
C ALA A 47 -14.62 0.01 -10.83
N ILE A 48 -15.69 -0.68 -10.40
CA ILE A 48 -15.67 -1.63 -9.29
C ILE A 48 -14.79 -2.84 -9.64
N ALA A 49 -15.01 -3.45 -10.82
CA ALA A 49 -14.30 -4.67 -11.24
C ALA A 49 -12.77 -4.45 -11.28
N ILE A 50 -12.33 -3.39 -11.95
CA ILE A 50 -10.91 -3.01 -11.99
C ILE A 50 -10.44 -2.59 -10.59
N GLY A 51 -11.27 -1.83 -9.88
CA GLY A 51 -10.95 -1.27 -8.59
C GLY A 51 -10.66 -2.31 -7.51
N ILE A 52 -11.40 -3.42 -7.46
CA ILE A 52 -11.18 -4.48 -6.47
C ILE A 52 -9.77 -5.07 -6.63
N GLY A 53 -9.39 -5.43 -7.86
CA GLY A 53 -8.05 -5.98 -8.14
C GLY A 53 -6.94 -4.99 -7.82
N ALA A 54 -7.09 -3.74 -8.27
CA ALA A 54 -6.12 -2.67 -8.01
C ALA A 54 -5.92 -2.44 -6.50
N ARG A 55 -7.01 -2.39 -5.75
CA ARG A 55 -7.00 -2.20 -4.29
C ARG A 55 -6.35 -3.38 -3.58
N ALA A 56 -6.72 -4.61 -3.95
CA ALA A 56 -6.16 -5.81 -3.32
C ALA A 56 -4.63 -5.85 -3.42
N ILE A 57 -4.07 -5.57 -4.60
CA ILE A 57 -2.62 -5.55 -4.81
C ILE A 57 -1.98 -4.37 -4.05
N SER A 58 -2.57 -3.18 -4.10
CA SER A 58 -2.03 -1.98 -3.45
C SER A 58 -2.05 -2.09 -1.93
N PHE A 59 -3.16 -2.58 -1.33
CA PHE A 59 -3.24 -2.85 0.10
C PHE A 59 -2.30 -3.97 0.53
N GLY A 60 -2.18 -5.04 -0.26
CA GLY A 60 -1.25 -6.12 0.00
C GLY A 60 0.19 -5.62 0.08
N LEU A 61 0.60 -4.78 -0.87
CA LEU A 61 1.95 -4.21 -0.88
C LEU A 61 2.17 -3.23 0.28
N LEU A 62 1.18 -2.37 0.59
CA LEU A 62 1.22 -1.46 1.73
C LEU A 62 1.32 -2.24 3.05
N ALA A 63 0.48 -3.25 3.24
CA ALA A 63 0.47 -4.10 4.43
C ALA A 63 1.80 -4.85 4.61
N LEU A 64 2.41 -5.32 3.52
CA LEU A 64 3.72 -5.94 3.54
C LEU A 64 4.78 -4.95 4.06
N GLY A 65 4.80 -3.72 3.53
CA GLY A 65 5.73 -2.68 3.98
C GLY A 65 5.57 -2.36 5.48
N VAL A 66 4.32 -2.21 5.94
CA VAL A 66 4.01 -1.96 7.36
C VAL A 66 4.41 -3.16 8.24
N SER A 67 4.17 -4.38 7.76
CA SER A 67 4.57 -5.61 8.46
C SER A 67 6.09 -5.70 8.63
N LEU A 68 6.86 -5.31 7.61
CA LEU A 68 8.32 -5.27 7.69
C LEU A 68 8.81 -4.28 8.75
N LEU A 69 8.21 -3.10 8.83
CA LEU A 69 8.55 -2.11 9.86
C LEU A 69 8.25 -2.64 11.25
N ARG A 70 7.07 -3.24 11.45
CA ARG A 70 6.70 -3.82 12.75
C ARG A 70 7.60 -4.99 13.17
N GLN A 71 8.04 -5.82 12.22
CA GLN A 71 8.94 -6.94 12.51
C GLN A 71 10.33 -6.47 12.92
N GLU A 72 10.86 -5.43 12.28
CA GLU A 72 12.22 -4.96 12.53
C GLU A 72 12.30 -3.98 13.72
N PHE A 73 11.32 -3.06 13.82
CA PHE A 73 11.36 -1.96 14.79
C PHE A 73 10.32 -2.08 15.92
N GLY A 74 9.46 -3.10 15.89
CA GLY A 74 8.39 -3.29 16.88
C GLY A 74 7.27 -2.25 16.82
N SER A 75 7.32 -1.28 15.91
CA SER A 75 6.39 -0.17 15.81
C SER A 75 6.04 0.16 14.35
N ASP A 76 4.92 0.85 14.15
CA ASP A 76 4.52 1.46 12.89
C ASP A 76 4.20 2.96 13.04
N GLU A 77 4.58 3.55 14.17
CA GLU A 77 4.40 4.98 14.44
C GLU A 77 5.49 5.81 13.74
N PHE A 78 5.10 6.93 13.13
CA PHE A 78 6.00 7.78 12.36
C PHE A 78 7.17 8.30 13.19
N ASP A 79 6.91 8.69 14.44
CA ASP A 79 7.94 9.25 15.32
C ASP A 79 8.97 8.21 15.76
N ALA A 80 8.53 6.95 15.97
CA ALA A 80 9.42 5.83 16.30
C ALA A 80 10.26 5.34 15.10
N LEU A 81 9.82 5.65 13.89
CA LEU A 81 10.42 5.15 12.64
C LEU A 81 11.27 6.21 11.91
N ARG A 82 11.57 7.35 12.53
CA ARG A 82 12.38 8.40 11.91
C ARG A 82 13.74 7.86 11.47
N GLY A 83 14.05 8.00 10.18
CA GLY A 83 15.30 7.52 9.61
C GLY A 83 15.43 5.99 9.40
N ALA A 84 14.43 5.21 9.79
CA ALA A 84 14.44 3.74 9.66
C ALA A 84 14.50 3.26 8.20
N GLY A 85 14.01 4.07 7.25
CA GLY A 85 13.96 3.72 5.84
C GLY A 85 15.33 3.49 5.19
N ARG A 86 16.41 4.01 5.78
CA ARG A 86 17.79 3.78 5.30
C ARG A 86 18.29 2.38 5.62
N ARG A 87 17.80 1.78 6.72
CA ARG A 87 18.17 0.41 7.13
C ARG A 87 17.32 -0.64 6.40
N LEU A 88 16.08 -0.31 6.10
CA LEU A 88 15.12 -1.24 5.50
C LEU A 88 14.48 -0.63 4.24
N VAL A 89 15.24 -0.54 3.16
CA VAL A 89 14.84 0.12 1.89
C VAL A 89 13.55 -0.43 1.29
N TRP A 90 13.27 -1.72 1.48
CA TRP A 90 12.09 -2.38 0.93
C TRP A 90 10.76 -1.93 1.56
N ALA A 91 10.79 -1.54 2.84
CA ALA A 91 9.59 -1.06 3.51
C ALA A 91 9.10 0.30 2.97
N PRO A 92 9.93 1.36 2.86
CA PRO A 92 9.51 2.60 2.21
C PRO A 92 9.07 2.42 0.77
N LEU A 93 9.71 1.54 -0.01
CA LEU A 93 9.31 1.24 -1.38
C LEU A 93 7.91 0.61 -1.43
N ALA A 94 7.67 -0.41 -0.62
CA ALA A 94 6.37 -1.07 -0.55
C ALA A 94 5.26 -0.11 -0.09
N ILE A 95 5.52 0.69 0.96
CA ILE A 95 4.59 1.68 1.48
C ILE A 95 4.36 2.80 0.46
N GLY A 96 5.42 3.28 -0.19
CA GLY A 96 5.34 4.33 -1.19
C GLY A 96 4.50 3.90 -2.39
N ILE A 97 4.88 2.80 -3.04
CA ILE A 97 4.18 2.33 -4.24
C ILE A 97 2.74 1.90 -3.90
N GLY A 98 2.53 1.12 -2.84
CA GLY A 98 1.22 0.66 -2.42
C GLY A 98 0.32 1.81 -1.96
N GLY A 99 0.82 2.69 -1.09
CA GLY A 99 0.06 3.82 -0.53
C GLY A 99 -0.27 4.89 -1.57
N LEU A 100 0.67 5.24 -2.44
CA LEU A 100 0.44 6.21 -3.52
C LEU A 100 -0.50 5.64 -4.60
N SER A 101 -0.46 4.31 -4.83
CA SER A 101 -1.43 3.66 -5.69
C SER A 101 -2.86 3.74 -5.12
N LEU A 102 -3.03 3.55 -3.80
CA LEU A 102 -4.32 3.76 -3.13
C LEU A 102 -4.80 5.21 -3.22
N ALA A 103 -3.90 6.18 -3.10
CA ALA A 103 -4.23 7.58 -3.29
C ALA A 103 -4.61 7.92 -4.73
N GLY A 104 -4.33 7.03 -5.69
CA GLY A 104 -4.64 7.23 -7.10
C GLY A 104 -3.60 8.08 -7.83
N LEU A 105 -2.32 7.91 -7.52
CA LEU A 105 -1.25 8.64 -8.19
C LEU A 105 -1.12 8.19 -9.65
N PRO A 106 -0.96 9.12 -10.62
CA PRO A 106 -0.72 8.78 -12.03
C PRO A 106 0.46 7.82 -12.20
N GLY A 107 0.33 6.86 -13.12
CA GLY A 107 1.33 5.83 -13.35
C GLY A 107 1.18 4.59 -12.45
N THR A 108 0.12 4.52 -11.66
CA THR A 108 -0.21 3.33 -10.85
C THR A 108 -1.56 2.74 -11.26
N ILE A 109 -1.76 1.45 -10.97
CA ILE A 109 -3.05 0.79 -11.26
C ILE A 109 -4.22 1.46 -10.49
N GLY A 110 -3.96 2.00 -9.29
CA GLY A 110 -4.95 2.72 -8.50
C GLY A 110 -5.48 3.96 -9.19
N PHE A 111 -4.66 4.63 -9.99
CA PHE A 111 -5.10 5.78 -10.80
C PHE A 111 -6.18 5.42 -11.79
N VAL A 112 -6.03 4.30 -12.51
CA VAL A 112 -6.99 3.88 -13.53
C VAL A 112 -8.38 3.67 -12.92
N SER A 113 -8.46 2.92 -11.82
CA SER A 113 -9.74 2.68 -11.14
C SER A 113 -10.31 3.96 -10.54
N ARG A 114 -9.46 4.83 -10.00
CA ARG A 114 -9.86 6.13 -9.43
C ARG A 114 -10.41 7.06 -10.52
N TRP A 115 -9.72 7.13 -11.64
CA TRP A 115 -10.15 7.92 -12.78
C TRP A 115 -11.53 7.51 -13.31
N MET A 116 -11.76 6.19 -13.46
CA MET A 116 -13.06 5.67 -13.86
C MET A 116 -14.16 6.00 -12.84
N SER A 117 -13.85 5.89 -11.56
CA SER A 117 -14.76 6.29 -10.48
C SER A 117 -15.09 7.77 -10.51
N ILE A 118 -14.10 8.64 -10.71
CA ILE A 118 -14.31 10.08 -10.84
C ILE A 118 -15.18 10.40 -12.07
N ARG A 119 -14.91 9.76 -13.21
CA ARG A 119 -15.73 9.95 -14.43
C ARG A 119 -17.19 9.55 -14.22
N SER A 120 -17.46 8.43 -13.54
CA SER A 120 -18.82 7.99 -13.29
C SER A 120 -19.58 8.95 -12.35
N LEU A 121 -18.89 9.51 -11.34
CA LEU A 121 -19.45 10.49 -10.41
C LEU A 121 -19.65 11.85 -11.08
N ALA A 122 -18.74 12.30 -11.95
CA ALA A 122 -18.82 13.57 -12.64
C ALA A 122 -20.07 13.70 -13.52
N LEU A 123 -20.61 12.57 -14.00
CA LEU A 123 -21.83 12.53 -14.81
C LEU A 123 -23.11 12.57 -13.97
N GLY A 124 -23.05 12.24 -12.67
CA GLY A 124 -24.21 12.11 -11.81
C GLY A 124 -24.22 13.05 -10.60
N ASP A 125 -23.10 13.18 -9.89
CA ASP A 125 -23.03 13.90 -8.62
C ASP A 125 -21.63 14.51 -8.40
N GLN A 126 -21.51 15.81 -8.66
CA GLN A 126 -20.26 16.54 -8.51
C GLN A 126 -19.81 16.67 -7.06
N GLU A 127 -20.72 16.69 -6.10
CA GLU A 127 -20.36 16.80 -4.68
C GLU A 127 -19.69 15.52 -4.20
N LEU A 128 -20.24 14.37 -4.56
CA LEU A 128 -19.63 13.06 -4.27
C LEU A 128 -18.29 12.88 -4.99
N MET A 129 -18.16 13.41 -6.20
CA MET A 129 -16.89 13.42 -6.93
C MET A 129 -15.82 14.20 -6.15
N MET A 130 -16.12 15.43 -5.73
CA MET A 130 -15.20 16.27 -4.97
C MET A 130 -14.83 15.64 -3.62
N LEU A 131 -15.82 15.09 -2.92
CA LEU A 131 -15.61 14.38 -1.67
C LEU A 131 -14.65 13.18 -1.86
N SER A 132 -14.83 12.41 -2.93
CA SER A 132 -13.97 11.27 -3.26
C SER A 132 -12.52 11.69 -3.55
N ILE A 133 -12.32 12.81 -4.25
CA ILE A 133 -11.00 13.37 -4.54
C ILE A 133 -10.32 13.83 -3.24
N LEU A 134 -11.03 14.60 -2.40
CA LEU A 134 -10.50 15.10 -1.14
C LEU A 134 -10.14 13.97 -0.16
N ALA A 135 -11.01 12.97 -0.04
CA ALA A 135 -10.75 11.81 0.82
C ALA A 135 -9.49 11.04 0.36
N SER A 136 -9.32 10.85 -0.94
CA SER A 136 -8.15 10.17 -1.50
C SER A 136 -6.87 10.98 -1.32
N ALA A 137 -6.95 12.30 -1.51
CA ALA A 137 -5.83 13.20 -1.30
C ALA A 137 -5.36 13.19 0.17
N SER A 138 -6.30 13.11 1.13
CA SER A 138 -5.98 13.00 2.56
C SER A 138 -5.16 11.75 2.87
N VAL A 139 -5.53 10.61 2.29
CA VAL A 139 -4.77 9.35 2.42
C VAL A 139 -3.37 9.51 1.81
N GLY A 140 -3.29 10.10 0.62
CA GLY A 140 -2.02 10.37 -0.05
C GLY A 140 -1.07 11.25 0.79
N ILE A 141 -1.59 12.33 1.35
CA ILE A 141 -0.84 13.24 2.24
C ILE A 141 -0.33 12.48 3.46
N ALA A 142 -1.16 11.63 4.07
CA ALA A 142 -0.76 10.84 5.22
C ALA A 142 0.38 9.86 4.89
N VAL A 143 0.30 9.18 3.73
CA VAL A 143 1.36 8.29 3.24
C VAL A 143 2.66 9.06 2.98
N VAL A 144 2.60 10.19 2.27
CA VAL A 144 3.78 11.02 1.97
C VAL A 144 4.44 11.52 3.25
N ARG A 145 3.65 11.94 4.24
CA ARG A 145 4.17 12.39 5.54
C ARG A 145 4.87 11.25 6.29
N GLY A 146 4.28 10.05 6.29
CA GLY A 146 4.92 8.87 6.90
C GLY A 146 6.21 8.48 6.19
N LEU A 147 6.24 8.54 4.85
CA LEU A 147 7.46 8.32 4.07
C LEU A 147 8.52 9.38 4.37
N GLY A 148 8.12 10.65 4.54
CA GLY A 148 9.03 11.71 4.97
C GLY A 148 9.72 11.37 6.30
N ALA A 149 8.97 10.89 7.29
CA ALA A 149 9.54 10.46 8.56
C ALA A 149 10.50 9.27 8.41
N LEU A 150 10.17 8.27 7.59
CA LEU A 150 11.04 7.13 7.31
C LEU A 150 12.37 7.53 6.63
N LEU A 151 12.34 8.53 5.76
CA LEU A 151 13.49 8.97 4.97
C LEU A 151 14.28 10.10 5.63
N GLU A 152 13.80 10.62 6.77
CA GLU A 152 14.48 11.66 7.52
C GLU A 152 15.93 11.23 7.87
N ALA A 153 16.85 12.19 7.98
CA ALA A 153 18.20 11.87 8.41
C ALA A 153 18.16 11.40 9.87
N SER A 154 18.57 10.15 10.10
CA SER A 154 18.73 9.66 11.47
C SER A 154 19.73 10.55 12.21
N PRO A 155 19.46 10.98 13.43
CA PRO A 155 20.51 11.57 14.28
C PRO A 155 21.66 10.59 14.33
N THR A 156 22.88 11.08 14.21
CA THR A 156 24.13 10.30 14.25
C THR A 156 24.07 9.32 15.41
N PRO A 157 24.33 8.01 15.21
CA PRO A 157 24.37 7.07 16.33
C PRO A 157 25.44 7.53 17.30
N THR A 158 25.07 7.70 18.54
CA THR A 158 26.04 7.92 19.63
C THR A 158 26.94 6.68 19.71
N PRO A 159 28.25 6.80 19.98
CA PRO A 159 29.21 5.68 20.01
C PRO A 159 28.90 4.59 21.05
N GLU A 160 27.83 4.75 21.82
CA GLU A 160 27.46 3.88 22.94
C GLU A 160 26.68 2.60 22.53
N ASP A 161 26.29 2.48 21.23
CA ASP A 161 25.57 1.30 20.71
C ASP A 161 26.48 0.25 20.06
N ALA A 162 27.78 0.23 20.39
CA ALA A 162 28.65 -0.84 19.96
C ALA A 162 28.35 -2.12 20.78
N PRO A 163 27.98 -3.25 20.14
CA PRO A 163 27.78 -4.49 20.88
C PRO A 163 29.09 -4.92 21.52
N ALA A 164 29.06 -5.14 22.83
CA ALA A 164 30.14 -5.74 23.60
C ALA A 164 30.41 -7.15 23.01
N THR A 165 31.45 -7.24 22.21
CA THR A 165 32.03 -8.51 21.81
C THR A 165 32.97 -8.95 22.90
N LEU A 166 32.81 -10.17 23.32
CA LEU A 166 33.79 -11.18 23.71
C LEU A 166 33.22 -12.09 24.76
N GLU A 167 32.97 -13.26 24.40
CA GLU A 167 33.11 -14.56 25.08
C GLU A 167 32.07 -15.51 24.49
N MET A 168 32.37 -16.49 23.70
CA MET A 168 32.83 -17.78 24.13
C MET A 168 33.05 -18.72 22.92
N GLU A 169 34.26 -19.06 22.71
CA GLU A 169 34.73 -20.17 21.91
C GLU A 169 34.44 -21.48 22.65
N ALA A 170 33.69 -22.37 22.03
CA ALA A 170 33.53 -23.79 22.35
C ALA A 170 32.11 -24.34 22.57
N ALA A 171 31.30 -24.27 21.51
CA ALA A 171 30.15 -25.17 21.41
C ALA A 171 29.96 -25.59 19.93
N SER A 172 30.89 -26.32 19.43
CA SER A 172 31.42 -26.12 18.10
C SER A 172 30.84 -26.85 16.92
N ARG A 173 30.05 -27.80 16.89
CA ARG A 173 29.62 -28.45 15.62
C ARG A 173 28.11 -28.43 15.37
N LEU A 174 27.35 -28.53 16.40
CA LEU A 174 25.89 -28.42 16.31
C LEU A 174 25.44 -26.97 16.07
N GLU A 175 26.15 -26.00 16.66
CA GLU A 175 25.92 -24.57 16.41
C GLU A 175 26.29 -24.15 14.99
N THR A 176 27.37 -24.70 14.43
CA THR A 176 27.76 -24.41 13.04
C THR A 176 26.71 -24.92 12.04
N LEU A 177 26.15 -26.10 12.28
CA LEU A 177 25.03 -26.62 11.45
C LEU A 177 23.76 -25.79 11.63
N ARG A 178 23.46 -25.37 12.86
CA ARG A 178 22.32 -24.50 13.15
C ARG A 178 22.46 -23.11 12.53
N GLN A 179 23.67 -22.57 12.55
CA GLN A 179 24.02 -21.32 11.89
C GLN A 179 23.94 -21.45 10.38
N LEU A 180 24.45 -22.54 9.78
CA LEU A 180 24.38 -22.78 8.34
C LEU A 180 22.94 -22.92 7.86
N ILE A 181 22.11 -23.64 8.59
CA ILE A 181 20.66 -23.77 8.32
C ILE A 181 20.00 -22.40 8.50
N GLY A 182 20.34 -21.65 9.56
CA GLY A 182 19.88 -20.29 9.81
C GLY A 182 20.23 -19.33 8.66
N ASP A 183 21.45 -19.38 8.16
CA ASP A 183 21.90 -18.56 7.02
C ASP A 183 21.21 -18.90 5.71
N ILE A 184 20.97 -20.20 5.46
CA ILE A 184 20.19 -20.65 4.29
C ILE A 184 18.75 -20.13 4.38
N TRP A 185 18.11 -20.28 5.56
CA TRP A 185 16.78 -19.77 5.82
C TRP A 185 16.70 -18.24 5.72
N ALA A 186 17.70 -17.52 6.25
CA ALA A 186 17.79 -16.08 6.15
C ALA A 186 17.92 -15.60 4.68
N ARG A 187 18.75 -16.29 3.87
CA ARG A 187 18.91 -15.99 2.43
C ARG A 187 17.65 -16.32 1.63
N LEU A 188 16.97 -17.45 1.92
CA LEU A 188 15.69 -17.79 1.31
C LEU A 188 14.61 -16.76 1.70
N LYS A 189 14.53 -16.40 2.96
CA LYS A 189 13.61 -15.38 3.48
C LYS A 189 13.87 -14.01 2.87
N ALA A 190 15.14 -13.61 2.72
CA ALA A 190 15.52 -12.37 2.06
C ALA A 190 15.12 -12.37 0.57
N ARG A 191 15.36 -13.46 -0.18
CA ARG A 191 14.94 -13.59 -1.58
C ARG A 191 13.42 -13.60 -1.75
N ALA A 192 12.71 -14.34 -0.90
CA ALA A 192 11.25 -14.35 -0.90
C ALA A 192 10.68 -12.95 -0.60
N LEU A 193 11.31 -12.21 0.31
CA LEU A 193 10.96 -10.84 0.67
C LEU A 193 11.16 -9.87 -0.51
N HIS A 194 12.27 -9.97 -1.22
CA HIS A 194 12.52 -9.17 -2.41
C HIS A 194 11.47 -9.43 -3.49
N LEU A 195 11.16 -10.70 -3.77
CA LEU A 195 10.15 -11.07 -4.75
C LEU A 195 8.75 -10.62 -4.34
N SER A 196 8.40 -10.71 -3.05
CA SER A 196 7.08 -10.31 -2.55
C SER A 196 6.84 -8.79 -2.61
N VAL A 197 7.89 -7.98 -2.62
CA VAL A 197 7.80 -6.53 -2.81
C VAL A 197 7.89 -6.15 -4.29
N ILE A 198 8.86 -6.72 -5.01
CA ILE A 198 9.13 -6.34 -6.41
C ILE A 198 7.98 -6.74 -7.33
N ALA A 199 7.46 -7.97 -7.21
CA ALA A 199 6.42 -8.47 -8.11
C ALA A 199 5.15 -7.61 -8.08
N PRO A 200 4.51 -7.34 -6.93
CA PRO A 200 3.33 -6.47 -6.89
C PRO A 200 3.66 -5.01 -7.22
N ALA A 201 4.86 -4.50 -6.86
CA ALA A 201 5.27 -3.16 -7.23
C ALA A 201 5.37 -2.97 -8.75
N VAL A 202 6.02 -3.92 -9.44
CA VAL A 202 6.11 -3.94 -10.90
C VAL A 202 4.72 -4.07 -11.52
N THR A 203 3.86 -4.94 -10.97
CA THR A 203 2.49 -5.11 -11.45
C THR A 203 1.69 -3.80 -11.33
N ILE A 204 1.78 -3.10 -10.20
CA ILE A 204 1.09 -1.82 -9.97
C ILE A 204 1.52 -0.78 -11.01
N VAL A 205 2.81 -0.65 -11.24
CA VAL A 205 3.36 0.34 -12.18
C VAL A 205 3.07 -0.07 -13.62
N TRP A 206 3.29 -1.34 -13.98
CA TRP A 206 3.02 -1.84 -15.33
C TRP A 206 1.56 -1.66 -15.73
N MET A 207 0.63 -2.08 -14.88
CA MET A 207 -0.81 -1.95 -15.16
C MET A 207 -1.28 -0.48 -15.13
N GLY A 208 -0.57 0.40 -14.43
CA GLY A 208 -0.84 1.84 -14.47
C GLY A 208 -0.39 2.50 -15.76
N ILE A 209 0.71 2.05 -16.36
CA ILE A 209 1.27 2.59 -17.60
C ILE A 209 0.59 1.98 -18.83
N ALA A 210 0.17 0.72 -18.76
CA ALA A 210 -0.48 0.00 -19.86
C ALA A 210 -1.97 -0.32 -19.56
N PRO A 211 -2.85 0.69 -19.46
CA PRO A 211 -4.24 0.51 -19.05
C PRO A 211 -5.09 -0.29 -20.06
N HIS A 212 -4.61 -0.47 -21.29
CA HIS A 212 -5.32 -1.24 -22.32
C HIS A 212 -5.53 -2.71 -21.92
N THR A 213 -4.63 -3.30 -21.14
CA THR A 213 -4.79 -4.67 -20.64
C THR A 213 -5.94 -4.78 -19.64
N LEU A 214 -6.15 -3.74 -18.83
CA LEU A 214 -7.28 -3.63 -17.91
C LEU A 214 -8.60 -3.38 -18.62
N ALA A 215 -8.59 -2.57 -19.69
CA ALA A 215 -9.77 -2.30 -20.46
C ALA A 215 -10.34 -3.56 -21.12
N LEU A 216 -9.49 -4.44 -21.64
CA LEU A 216 -9.91 -5.74 -22.20
C LEU A 216 -10.55 -6.65 -21.14
N LEU A 217 -9.96 -6.70 -19.93
CA LEU A 217 -10.52 -7.45 -18.81
C LEU A 217 -11.87 -6.88 -18.36
N ALA A 218 -11.98 -5.56 -18.23
CA ALA A 218 -13.23 -4.89 -17.85
C ALA A 218 -14.33 -5.12 -18.88
N GLN A 219 -14.02 -5.05 -20.17
CA GLN A 219 -15.00 -5.33 -21.23
C GLN A 219 -15.46 -6.78 -21.22
N SER A 220 -14.58 -7.75 -20.97
CA SER A 220 -14.97 -9.15 -20.90
C SER A 220 -15.91 -9.43 -19.69
N ILE A 221 -15.69 -8.75 -18.57
CA ILE A 221 -16.57 -8.83 -17.40
C ILE A 221 -17.91 -8.14 -17.69
N ALA A 222 -17.91 -6.93 -18.27
CA ALA A 222 -19.12 -6.20 -18.61
C ALA A 222 -19.98 -6.97 -19.63
N ASN A 223 -19.38 -7.56 -20.64
CA ASN A 223 -20.06 -8.39 -21.63
C ASN A 223 -20.69 -9.65 -20.99
N GLY A 224 -20.04 -10.24 -19.99
CA GLY A 224 -20.59 -11.36 -19.22
C GLY A 224 -21.87 -10.98 -18.47
N TYR A 225 -21.99 -9.75 -17.99
CA TYR A 225 -23.19 -9.26 -17.29
C TYR A 225 -24.37 -8.94 -18.22
N THR A 226 -24.12 -8.60 -19.49
CA THR A 226 -25.18 -8.30 -20.47
C THR A 226 -25.89 -9.56 -20.99
N PHE A 227 -25.30 -10.74 -20.80
CA PHE A 227 -25.94 -12.02 -21.16
C PHE A 227 -27.03 -12.48 -20.15
N TYR A 228 -27.16 -11.83 -18.99
CA TYR A 228 -28.14 -12.16 -17.96
C TYR A 228 -29.33 -11.19 -17.90
N ARG A 229 -29.51 -10.31 -18.89
CA ARG A 229 -30.72 -9.53 -19.15
C ARG A 229 -31.41 -10.04 -20.41
#